data_042c19647b9abf78f3d1d9c5aa9ffae3
#
_entry.id   042c19647b9abf78f3d1d9c5aa9ffae3
#
_cell.length_a   1.000
_cell.length_b   1.000
_cell.length_c   1.000
_cell.angle_alpha   90.00
_cell.angle_beta   90.00
_cell.angle_gamma   90.00
#
_symmetry.space_group_name_H-M   'P 1'
#
loop_
_entity.id
_entity.type
_entity.pdbx_description
1 polymer ?
#
loop_
_entity_poly.entity_id
_entity_poly.type
_entity_poly.pdbx_seq_one_letter_code
_entity_poly.pdbx_strand_id
1 'polypeptide(L)'
;MGYTTDFSGKFDLNKQLSPKMAQYLKLFNETRRMQRNTDEVFGVEGEFFVFGGGDFGQDHEPNIVNFNEPPSTQPSLWNQWTPTNDLMGIEWDCGEKFYSYTEWLVYIIHKVLAPNGYVLNGVVEYSGEEMGDVGEIVVVDNRVFVREKYQDGDNGEITPQNATKFGRVNGNFAEIKDFMRTDVVLILEGTDTELTSGVVGLLENN
;
A
#
# COMPACT_ATOMS: atom_id res chain seq x y z
N MET A 1 -10.28 2.10 -21.76
CA MET A 1 -10.52 0.83 -21.08
C MET A 1 -9.48 0.75 -19.96
N GLY A 2 -9.86 0.36 -18.76
CA GLY A 2 -8.89 0.16 -17.67
C GLY A 2 -8.29 -1.22 -17.77
N TYR A 3 -7.14 -1.45 -17.15
CA TYR A 3 -6.46 -2.74 -17.03
C TYR A 3 -6.68 -3.32 -15.64
N THR A 4 -7.07 -4.59 -15.55
CA THR A 4 -7.32 -5.26 -14.27
C THR A 4 -6.23 -6.30 -14.00
N THR A 5 -5.78 -6.34 -12.77
CA THR A 5 -4.84 -7.36 -12.26
C THR A 5 -5.48 -8.00 -11.04
N ASP A 6 -5.57 -9.31 -11.03
CA ASP A 6 -6.03 -10.11 -9.90
C ASP A 6 -4.84 -10.55 -9.05
N PHE A 7 -5.05 -10.63 -7.74
CA PHE A 7 -4.01 -11.05 -6.79
C PHE A 7 -4.49 -12.23 -5.95
N SER A 8 -3.57 -13.12 -5.59
CA SER A 8 -3.85 -14.30 -4.76
C SER A 8 -2.78 -14.45 -3.70
N GLY A 9 -3.21 -14.66 -2.47
CA GLY A 9 -2.34 -14.75 -1.30
C GLY A 9 -2.43 -13.53 -0.40
N LYS A 10 -1.55 -13.49 0.59
CA LYS A 10 -1.43 -12.38 1.55
C LYS A 10 0.01 -12.24 2.02
N PHE A 11 0.32 -11.09 2.58
CA PHE A 11 1.54 -10.87 3.32
C PHE A 11 1.27 -11.00 4.81
N ASP A 12 2.16 -11.65 5.54
CA ASP A 12 2.05 -11.86 6.98
C ASP A 12 2.83 -10.80 7.76
N LEU A 13 2.25 -10.34 8.85
CA LEU A 13 2.87 -9.41 9.78
C LEU A 13 3.56 -10.15 10.93
N ASN A 14 4.63 -9.58 11.44
CA ASN A 14 5.36 -10.10 12.61
C ASN A 14 4.53 -10.05 13.91
N LYS A 15 3.49 -9.24 13.95
CA LYS A 15 2.57 -9.07 15.09
C LYS A 15 1.20 -8.60 14.59
N GLN A 16 0.17 -8.83 15.39
CA GLN A 16 -1.18 -8.36 15.10
C GLN A 16 -1.24 -6.83 15.06
N LEU A 17 -1.97 -6.30 14.08
CA LEU A 17 -2.24 -4.86 14.00
C LEU A 17 -3.02 -4.40 15.25
N SER A 18 -2.65 -3.26 15.79
CA SER A 18 -3.50 -2.61 16.78
C SER A 18 -4.84 -2.22 16.15
N PRO A 19 -5.92 -2.12 16.94
CA PRO A 19 -7.22 -1.70 16.43
C PRO A 19 -7.15 -0.37 15.67
N LYS A 20 -6.37 0.58 16.18
CA LYS A 20 -6.17 1.90 15.58
C LYS A 20 -5.44 1.81 14.23
N MET A 21 -4.39 0.99 14.15
CA MET A 21 -3.66 0.77 12.88
C MET A 21 -4.55 0.08 11.84
N ALA A 22 -5.31 -0.93 12.24
CA ALA A 22 -6.24 -1.62 11.37
C ALA A 22 -7.33 -0.67 10.83
N GLN A 23 -7.89 0.17 11.69
CA GLN A 23 -8.87 1.19 11.29
C GLN A 23 -8.25 2.19 10.31
N TYR A 24 -7.04 2.69 10.61
CA TYR A 24 -6.32 3.60 9.73
C TYR A 24 -6.13 3.02 8.34
N LEU A 25 -5.59 1.81 8.24
CA LEU A 25 -5.35 1.16 6.95
C LEU A 25 -6.64 0.90 6.16
N LYS A 26 -7.75 0.55 6.85
CA LYS A 26 -9.05 0.41 6.20
C LYS A 26 -9.57 1.74 5.64
N LEU A 27 -9.54 2.79 6.44
CA LEU A 27 -9.97 4.11 6.01
C LEU A 27 -9.08 4.65 4.88
N PHE A 28 -7.77 4.37 4.94
CA PHE A 28 -6.82 4.72 3.88
C PHE A 28 -7.15 4.01 2.57
N ASN A 29 -7.50 2.72 2.62
CA ASN A 29 -7.95 1.94 1.47
C ASN A 29 -9.26 2.50 0.87
N GLU A 30 -10.21 2.89 1.73
CA GLU A 30 -11.53 3.40 1.33
C GLU A 30 -11.50 4.86 0.84
N THR A 31 -10.38 5.55 0.95
CA THR A 31 -10.27 6.97 0.61
C THR A 31 -9.58 7.17 -0.74
N ARG A 32 -10.27 7.85 -1.68
CA ARG A 32 -9.66 8.29 -2.94
C ARG A 32 -8.56 9.33 -2.68
N ARG A 33 -7.37 9.07 -3.19
CA ARG A 33 -6.17 9.91 -3.00
C ARG A 33 -6.14 11.03 -4.04
N MET A 34 -6.84 12.11 -3.77
CA MET A 34 -6.95 13.26 -4.68
C MET A 34 -5.97 14.37 -4.30
N GLN A 35 -5.49 15.09 -5.30
CA GLN A 35 -4.69 16.28 -5.07
C GLN A 35 -5.54 17.35 -4.39
N ARG A 36 -5.06 17.83 -3.23
CA ARG A 36 -5.75 18.83 -2.41
C ARG A 36 -4.86 20.04 -2.16
N ASN A 37 -5.50 21.20 -2.03
CA ASN A 37 -4.86 22.40 -1.53
C ASN A 37 -5.11 22.50 -0.03
N THR A 38 -4.09 22.20 0.77
CA THR A 38 -4.15 22.29 2.22
C THR A 38 -2.99 23.12 2.72
N ASP A 39 -3.28 24.11 3.54
CA ASP A 39 -2.26 24.93 4.20
C ASP A 39 -1.54 24.15 5.32
N GLU A 40 -2.04 22.99 5.66
CA GLU A 40 -1.53 22.13 6.73
C GLU A 40 -1.17 20.76 6.16
N VAL A 41 -0.02 20.26 6.54
CA VAL A 41 0.39 18.88 6.27
C VAL A 41 -0.25 18.01 7.34
N PHE A 42 -1.21 17.20 6.93
CA PHE A 42 -1.86 16.26 7.82
C PHE A 42 -1.47 14.84 7.44
N GLY A 43 -1.04 14.06 8.41
CA GLY A 43 -0.69 12.69 8.18
C GLY A 43 0.44 12.54 7.16
N VAL A 44 0.48 11.45 6.46
CA VAL A 44 1.32 11.27 5.29
C VAL A 44 0.59 11.89 4.11
N GLU A 45 0.78 13.15 3.89
CA GLU A 45 0.19 13.99 2.83
C GLU A 45 -1.28 13.68 2.47
N GLY A 46 -2.19 14.46 3.02
CA GLY A 46 -3.58 14.44 2.63
C GLY A 46 -4.34 13.18 3.03
N GLU A 47 -4.06 12.65 4.19
CA GLU A 47 -4.84 11.53 4.73
C GLU A 47 -6.18 12.00 5.24
N PHE A 48 -7.09 12.18 4.31
CA PHE A 48 -8.46 12.54 4.59
C PHE A 48 -9.34 11.30 4.52
N PHE A 49 -10.04 11.02 5.61
CA PHE A 49 -11.08 10.01 5.64
C PHE A 49 -12.42 10.73 5.57
N VAL A 50 -13.05 10.69 4.41
CA VAL A 50 -14.31 11.40 4.17
C VAL A 50 -15.43 10.37 4.02
N PHE A 51 -16.43 10.49 4.89
CA PHE A 51 -17.67 9.73 4.78
C PHE A 51 -18.73 10.66 4.20
N GLY A 52 -19.41 10.27 3.16
CA GLY A 52 -20.51 11.06 2.66
C GLY A 52 -20.98 10.71 1.26
N GLY A 53 -21.99 11.42 0.78
CA GLY A 53 -22.61 11.18 -0.51
C GLY A 53 -21.77 11.66 -1.68
N GLY A 54 -22.19 11.29 -2.88
CA GLY A 54 -21.49 11.50 -4.12
C GLY A 54 -20.66 10.29 -4.53
N ASP A 55 -20.13 10.31 -5.73
CA ASP A 55 -19.23 9.28 -6.20
C ASP A 55 -17.98 9.30 -5.33
N PHE A 56 -17.85 8.28 -4.50
CA PHE A 56 -16.80 8.12 -3.48
C PHE A 56 -16.87 9.09 -2.29
N GLY A 57 -17.96 9.87 -2.14
CA GLY A 57 -18.21 10.76 -1.00
C GLY A 57 -17.22 11.90 -0.79
N GLN A 58 -16.36 12.19 -1.77
CA GLN A 58 -15.18 13.03 -1.60
C GLN A 58 -15.07 14.14 -2.63
N ASP A 59 -15.84 14.08 -3.70
CA ASP A 59 -15.74 14.93 -4.90
C ASP A 59 -16.27 16.36 -4.72
N HIS A 60 -16.89 16.64 -3.59
CA HIS A 60 -17.48 17.96 -3.29
C HIS A 60 -16.68 18.77 -2.24
N GLU A 61 -15.54 18.27 -1.80
CA GLU A 61 -14.70 18.98 -0.84
C GLU A 61 -14.04 20.22 -1.48
N PRO A 62 -14.17 21.43 -0.86
CA PRO A 62 -13.69 22.68 -1.47
C PRO A 62 -12.18 22.74 -1.67
N ASN A 63 -11.42 21.91 -0.97
CA ASN A 63 -9.96 21.87 -1.04
C ASN A 63 -9.43 20.94 -2.14
N ILE A 64 -10.27 20.24 -2.89
CA ILE A 64 -9.84 19.40 -4.01
C ILE A 64 -9.37 20.27 -5.16
N VAL A 65 -8.10 20.12 -5.54
CA VAL A 65 -7.50 20.80 -6.70
C VAL A 65 -7.70 19.97 -7.96
N ASN A 66 -7.45 18.67 -7.87
CA ASN A 66 -7.65 17.76 -8.99
C ASN A 66 -8.17 16.40 -8.49
N PHE A 67 -9.39 16.09 -8.89
CA PHE A 67 -10.05 14.84 -8.55
C PHE A 67 -9.40 13.60 -9.19
N ASN A 68 -8.76 13.75 -10.33
CA ASN A 68 -8.20 12.66 -11.12
C ASN A 68 -6.67 12.50 -11.00
N GLU A 69 -6.06 13.24 -10.11
CA GLU A 69 -4.62 13.14 -9.83
C GLU A 69 -4.38 12.92 -8.34
N PRO A 70 -3.47 11.99 -7.98
CA PRO A 70 -3.05 11.84 -6.60
C PRO A 70 -2.09 12.97 -6.20
N PRO A 71 -1.82 13.16 -4.89
CA PRO A 71 -0.68 13.93 -4.43
C PRO A 71 0.61 13.40 -5.07
N SER A 72 1.57 14.29 -5.34
CA SER A 72 2.84 13.92 -5.99
C SER A 72 3.70 12.91 -5.20
N THR A 73 3.38 12.69 -3.94
CA THR A 73 4.04 11.77 -3.02
C THR A 73 3.32 10.42 -2.91
N GLN A 74 2.22 10.23 -3.63
CA GLN A 74 1.43 9.01 -3.59
C GLN A 74 1.35 8.35 -4.98
N PRO A 75 1.37 7.01 -5.05
CA PRO A 75 1.51 6.29 -6.31
C PRO A 75 0.35 6.45 -7.29
N SER A 76 -0.88 6.43 -6.78
CA SER A 76 -2.08 6.48 -7.61
C SER A 76 -3.30 6.93 -6.79
N LEU A 77 -4.50 6.86 -7.39
CA LEU A 77 -5.74 7.32 -6.74
C LEU A 77 -6.27 6.37 -5.68
N TRP A 78 -5.89 5.10 -5.69
CA TRP A 78 -6.41 4.09 -4.77
C TRP A 78 -5.31 3.15 -4.30
N ASN A 79 -5.21 2.98 -2.99
CA ASN A 79 -4.54 1.85 -2.38
C ASN A 79 -5.57 0.75 -2.15
N GLN A 80 -5.33 -0.44 -2.66
CA GLN A 80 -6.23 -1.59 -2.44
C GLN A 80 -5.60 -2.68 -1.55
N TRP A 81 -4.47 -2.39 -0.91
CA TRP A 81 -3.94 -3.24 0.15
C TRP A 81 -4.67 -2.94 1.46
N THR A 82 -5.27 -3.97 2.07
CA THR A 82 -6.11 -3.87 3.27
C THR A 82 -5.69 -4.89 4.33
N PRO A 83 -5.96 -4.66 5.63
CA PRO A 83 -5.74 -5.66 6.66
C PRO A 83 -6.59 -6.91 6.46
N THR A 84 -5.99 -8.08 6.69
CA THR A 84 -6.75 -9.34 6.80
C THR A 84 -7.72 -9.31 7.97
N ASN A 85 -8.74 -10.17 7.94
CA ASN A 85 -9.75 -10.23 9.01
C ASN A 85 -9.18 -10.59 10.40
N ASP A 86 -8.10 -11.36 10.44
CA ASP A 86 -7.39 -11.73 11.67
C ASP A 86 -6.40 -10.65 12.14
N LEU A 87 -6.23 -9.59 11.36
CA LEU A 87 -5.29 -8.49 11.59
C LEU A 87 -3.82 -8.95 11.67
N MET A 88 -3.50 -10.11 11.14
CA MET A 88 -2.15 -10.68 11.11
C MET A 88 -1.48 -10.53 9.75
N GLY A 89 -2.12 -9.87 8.80
CA GLY A 89 -1.60 -9.71 7.45
C GLY A 89 -2.20 -8.54 6.69
N ILE A 90 -1.69 -8.40 5.47
CA ILE A 90 -2.15 -7.45 4.46
C ILE A 90 -2.52 -8.25 3.22
N GLU A 91 -3.69 -8.00 2.65
CA GLU A 91 -4.21 -8.64 1.45
C GLU A 91 -4.83 -7.63 0.48
N TRP A 92 -5.10 -8.05 -0.75
CA TRP A 92 -5.86 -7.27 -1.71
C TRP A 92 -7.36 -7.29 -1.37
N ASP A 93 -8.04 -6.17 -1.50
CA ASP A 93 -9.46 -5.99 -1.20
C ASP A 93 -10.41 -6.51 -2.31
N CYS A 94 -9.86 -7.10 -3.38
CA CYS A 94 -10.56 -7.54 -4.57
C CYS A 94 -11.19 -6.40 -5.40
N GLY A 95 -10.74 -5.17 -5.23
CA GLY A 95 -11.17 -4.03 -6.05
C GLY A 95 -10.61 -4.08 -7.47
N GLU A 96 -11.38 -3.58 -8.46
CA GLU A 96 -10.93 -3.51 -9.85
C GLU A 96 -9.85 -2.43 -10.05
N LYS A 97 -9.00 -2.62 -11.06
CA LYS A 97 -8.07 -1.60 -11.59
C LYS A 97 -7.08 -1.07 -10.55
N PHE A 98 -6.43 -1.98 -9.85
CA PHE A 98 -5.38 -1.63 -8.89
C PHE A 98 -4.10 -1.22 -9.60
N TYR A 99 -3.93 0.07 -9.81
CA TYR A 99 -2.72 0.63 -10.41
C TYR A 99 -1.63 0.90 -9.37
N SER A 100 -0.37 0.78 -9.80
CA SER A 100 0.80 1.01 -8.94
C SER A 100 0.78 0.20 -7.64
N TYR A 101 0.34 -1.03 -7.73
CA TYR A 101 0.14 -1.89 -6.56
C TYR A 101 1.45 -2.20 -5.80
N THR A 102 2.58 -2.29 -6.49
CA THR A 102 3.89 -2.49 -5.87
C THR A 102 4.39 -1.25 -5.17
N GLU A 103 4.21 -0.09 -5.78
CA GLU A 103 4.56 1.21 -5.21
C GLU A 103 3.68 1.52 -4.00
N TRP A 104 2.38 1.17 -4.04
CA TRP A 104 1.51 1.27 -2.88
C TRP A 104 1.96 0.37 -1.73
N LEU A 105 2.43 -0.84 -2.03
CA LEU A 105 2.95 -1.74 -1.00
C LEU A 105 4.20 -1.15 -0.35
N VAL A 106 5.13 -0.63 -1.15
CA VAL A 106 6.32 0.08 -0.64
C VAL A 106 5.90 1.28 0.20
N TYR A 107 4.93 2.08 -0.26
CA TYR A 107 4.44 3.25 0.45
C TYR A 107 3.90 2.87 1.84
N ILE A 108 2.94 1.95 1.94
CA ILE A 108 2.37 1.57 3.24
C ILE A 108 3.40 0.93 4.17
N ILE A 109 4.37 0.18 3.64
CA ILE A 109 5.46 -0.38 4.43
C ILE A 109 6.31 0.75 5.03
N HIS A 110 6.82 1.65 4.20
CA HIS A 110 7.80 2.65 4.65
C HIS A 110 7.18 3.82 5.40
N LYS A 111 5.96 4.21 5.05
CA LYS A 111 5.30 5.38 5.65
C LYS A 111 4.44 5.03 6.86
N VAL A 112 3.92 3.80 6.93
CA VAL A 112 2.92 3.40 7.93
C VAL A 112 3.38 2.23 8.78
N LEU A 113 3.71 1.09 8.18
CA LEU A 113 3.95 -0.15 8.92
C LEU A 113 5.29 -0.14 9.66
N ALA A 114 6.39 0.07 8.94
CA ALA A 114 7.74 0.02 9.52
C ALA A 114 7.97 1.04 10.63
N PRO A 115 7.53 2.31 10.53
CA PRO A 115 7.67 3.29 11.61
C PRO A 115 6.97 2.87 12.91
N ASN A 116 5.90 2.06 12.80
CA ASN A 116 5.16 1.51 13.93
C ASN A 116 5.63 0.11 14.37
N GLY A 117 6.81 -0.32 13.88
CA GLY A 117 7.44 -1.57 14.28
C GLY A 117 6.77 -2.82 13.73
N TYR A 118 6.04 -2.70 12.62
CA TYR A 118 5.53 -3.85 11.88
C TYR A 118 6.53 -4.29 10.82
N VAL A 119 6.68 -5.60 10.67
CA VAL A 119 7.51 -6.23 9.65
C VAL A 119 6.62 -7.12 8.80
N LEU A 120 6.61 -6.87 7.50
CA LEU A 120 5.82 -7.59 6.52
C LEU A 120 6.69 -8.61 5.79
N ASN A 121 6.16 -9.81 5.59
CA ASN A 121 6.80 -10.89 4.84
C ASN A 121 5.72 -11.66 4.07
N GLY A 122 6.08 -12.29 2.95
CA GLY A 122 5.19 -13.18 2.23
C GLY A 122 5.29 -13.07 0.74
N VAL A 123 4.40 -13.80 0.07
CA VAL A 123 4.31 -13.86 -1.40
C VAL A 123 2.86 -13.73 -1.80
N VAL A 124 2.60 -12.85 -2.75
CA VAL A 124 1.31 -12.70 -3.42
C VAL A 124 1.54 -12.91 -4.91
N GLU A 125 0.77 -13.80 -5.51
CA GLU A 125 0.77 -14.00 -6.95
C GLU A 125 -0.12 -12.94 -7.61
N TYR A 126 0.27 -12.49 -8.81
CA TYR A 126 -0.58 -11.62 -9.64
C TYR A 126 -0.79 -12.20 -11.04
N SER A 127 -1.94 -11.84 -11.62
CA SER A 127 -2.31 -12.16 -12.99
C SER A 127 -3.05 -10.99 -13.63
N GLY A 128 -2.47 -10.38 -14.63
CA GLY A 128 -3.09 -9.34 -15.42
C GLY A 128 -4.00 -9.87 -16.52
N GLU A 129 -4.66 -8.98 -17.25
CA GLU A 129 -5.57 -9.32 -18.36
C GLU A 129 -4.83 -9.86 -19.58
N GLU A 130 -3.57 -9.50 -19.79
CA GLU A 130 -2.78 -9.94 -20.94
C GLU A 130 -2.16 -11.32 -20.66
N MET A 131 -2.15 -12.16 -21.70
CA MET A 131 -1.54 -13.49 -21.61
C MET A 131 -0.03 -13.34 -21.33
N GLY A 132 0.43 -13.95 -20.22
CA GLY A 132 1.82 -13.90 -19.78
C GLY A 132 2.14 -12.78 -18.79
N ASP A 133 1.20 -11.87 -18.50
CA ASP A 133 1.33 -10.91 -17.42
C ASP A 133 1.00 -11.57 -16.07
N VAL A 134 1.91 -12.43 -15.64
CA VAL A 134 1.80 -13.20 -14.40
C VAL A 134 3.11 -13.16 -13.65
N GLY A 135 3.02 -13.12 -12.32
CA GLY A 135 4.21 -13.04 -11.50
C GLY A 135 3.93 -13.18 -10.03
N GLU A 136 4.91 -12.78 -9.26
CA GLU A 136 4.87 -12.77 -7.80
C GLU A 136 5.40 -11.45 -7.26
N ILE A 137 4.72 -10.96 -6.24
CA ILE A 137 5.23 -9.91 -5.36
C ILE A 137 5.75 -10.60 -4.10
N VAL A 138 7.01 -10.43 -3.80
CA VAL A 138 7.67 -11.05 -2.66
C VAL A 138 8.11 -9.96 -1.70
N VAL A 139 7.71 -10.09 -0.45
CA VAL A 139 8.15 -9.19 0.62
C VAL A 139 9.01 -9.96 1.61
N VAL A 140 10.19 -9.43 1.89
CA VAL A 140 11.13 -9.97 2.86
C VAL A 140 11.63 -8.85 3.75
N ASP A 141 11.30 -8.92 5.03
CA ASP A 141 11.69 -7.92 6.03
C ASP A 141 11.44 -6.48 5.55
N ASN A 142 10.20 -6.22 5.12
CA ASN A 142 9.75 -4.93 4.59
C ASN A 142 10.37 -4.51 3.24
N ARG A 143 11.12 -5.37 2.57
CA ARG A 143 11.66 -5.10 1.23
C ARG A 143 10.80 -5.79 0.19
N VAL A 144 10.37 -5.05 -0.82
CA VAL A 144 9.45 -5.50 -1.86
C VAL A 144 10.22 -5.85 -3.13
N PHE A 145 9.94 -7.01 -3.66
CA PHE A 145 10.52 -7.51 -4.91
C PHE A 145 9.41 -7.98 -5.83
N VAL A 146 9.61 -7.85 -7.13
CA VAL A 146 8.72 -8.39 -8.16
C VAL A 146 9.48 -9.43 -8.97
N ARG A 147 8.84 -10.57 -9.21
CA ARG A 147 9.30 -11.60 -10.11
C ARG A 147 8.24 -11.86 -11.16
N GLU A 148 8.55 -11.60 -12.41
CA GLU A 148 7.72 -12.03 -13.54
C GLU A 148 7.90 -13.53 -13.76
N LYS A 149 6.79 -14.26 -13.89
CA LYS A 149 6.81 -15.68 -14.23
C LYS A 149 6.86 -15.80 -15.75
N TYR A 150 8.04 -16.05 -16.31
CA TYR A 150 8.11 -16.50 -17.71
C TYR A 150 7.65 -17.95 -17.81
N GLN A 151 7.00 -18.30 -18.91
CA GLN A 151 6.44 -19.64 -19.15
C GLN A 151 7.48 -20.77 -19.28
N ASP A 152 8.77 -20.49 -19.22
CA ASP A 152 9.87 -21.44 -19.30
C ASP A 152 10.55 -21.68 -17.95
N GLY A 153 9.93 -22.53 -17.14
CA GLY A 153 10.64 -23.57 -16.38
C GLY A 153 11.48 -23.17 -15.14
N ASP A 154 11.54 -21.92 -14.69
CA ASP A 154 12.28 -21.59 -13.46
C ASP A 154 11.34 -21.58 -12.24
N ASN A 155 11.17 -22.76 -11.64
CA ASN A 155 10.37 -22.98 -10.43
C ASN A 155 11.17 -22.79 -9.14
N GLY A 156 12.14 -21.88 -9.11
CA GLY A 156 12.91 -21.59 -7.91
C GLY A 156 12.02 -21.01 -6.82
N GLU A 157 11.79 -21.79 -5.76
CA GLU A 157 11.12 -21.31 -4.56
C GLU A 157 11.85 -20.14 -3.94
N ILE A 158 11.18 -18.98 -3.77
CA ILE A 158 11.77 -17.84 -3.08
C ILE A 158 11.53 -18.00 -1.59
N THR A 159 12.63 -18.13 -0.86
CA THR A 159 12.61 -18.13 0.60
C THR A 159 13.21 -16.84 1.14
N PRO A 160 12.88 -16.43 2.37
CA PRO A 160 13.52 -15.26 3.00
C PRO A 160 15.05 -15.29 2.96
N GLN A 161 15.64 -16.47 2.99
CA GLN A 161 17.10 -16.66 2.98
C GLN A 161 17.72 -16.44 1.59
N ASN A 162 16.97 -16.65 0.52
CA ASN A 162 17.49 -16.53 -0.84
C ASN A 162 17.00 -15.28 -1.57
N ALA A 163 15.92 -14.63 -1.12
CA ALA A 163 15.37 -13.43 -1.74
C ALA A 163 16.39 -12.29 -1.85
N THR A 164 17.27 -12.13 -0.86
CA THR A 164 18.37 -11.15 -0.90
C THR A 164 19.41 -11.44 -1.96
N LYS A 165 19.52 -12.68 -2.44
CA LYS A 165 20.43 -13.08 -3.51
C LYS A 165 19.85 -12.78 -4.90
N PHE A 166 18.54 -12.82 -5.05
CA PHE A 166 17.87 -12.61 -6.33
C PHE A 166 17.91 -11.16 -6.83
N GLY A 167 18.01 -10.18 -5.96
CA GLY A 167 18.16 -8.76 -6.35
C GLY A 167 19.46 -8.43 -7.13
N ARG A 168 20.30 -9.42 -7.41
CA ARG A 168 21.56 -9.28 -8.16
C ARG A 168 21.70 -10.19 -9.36
N VAL A 169 20.76 -11.10 -9.62
CA VAL A 169 20.93 -12.13 -10.64
C VAL A 169 19.88 -11.99 -11.74
N ASN A 170 20.34 -11.54 -12.87
CA ASN A 170 19.75 -11.70 -14.20
C ASN A 170 18.23 -11.51 -14.36
N GLY A 171 17.79 -10.26 -14.38
CA GLY A 171 16.69 -9.84 -15.23
C GLY A 171 15.25 -10.11 -14.73
N ASN A 172 15.03 -11.08 -13.86
CA ASN A 172 13.68 -11.53 -13.53
C ASN A 172 13.21 -11.19 -12.11
N PHE A 173 14.02 -10.47 -11.34
CA PHE A 173 13.71 -10.11 -9.95
C PHE A 173 14.20 -8.70 -9.64
N ALA A 174 13.29 -7.79 -9.44
CA ALA A 174 13.60 -6.39 -9.17
C ALA A 174 13.11 -5.98 -7.78
N GLU A 175 13.97 -5.32 -7.01
CA GLU A 175 13.58 -4.66 -5.77
C GLU A 175 12.89 -3.32 -6.11
N ILE A 176 11.68 -3.16 -5.63
CA ILE A 176 10.95 -1.90 -5.70
C ILE A 176 11.39 -1.04 -4.52
N LYS A 177 12.06 0.07 -4.83
CA LYS A 177 12.57 1.00 -3.82
C LYS A 177 11.59 2.14 -3.61
N ASP A 178 11.56 2.63 -2.38
CA ASP A 178 10.86 3.87 -2.09
C ASP A 178 11.51 5.01 -2.88
N PHE A 179 10.74 5.64 -3.77
CA PHE A 179 11.14 6.80 -4.55
C PHE A 179 10.36 8.07 -4.14
N MET A 180 9.50 7.94 -3.15
CA MET A 180 8.70 9.05 -2.63
C MET A 180 9.60 10.04 -1.90
N ARG A 181 9.50 11.32 -2.26
CA ARG A 181 10.41 12.38 -1.79
C ARG A 181 10.07 12.93 -0.40
N THR A 182 9.18 12.30 0.33
CA THR A 182 8.80 12.76 1.67
C THR A 182 9.40 11.88 2.75
N ASP A 183 10.04 12.50 3.73
CA ASP A 183 10.52 11.82 4.94
C ASP A 183 9.42 11.68 6.01
N VAL A 184 8.23 12.18 5.71
CA VAL A 184 7.08 12.11 6.61
C VAL A 184 6.61 10.68 6.74
N VAL A 185 6.46 10.22 7.97
CA VAL A 185 5.96 8.89 8.32
C VAL A 185 4.82 9.02 9.33
N LEU A 186 3.89 8.06 9.30
CA LEU A 186 2.81 8.01 10.28
C LEU A 186 3.26 7.22 11.51
N ILE A 187 3.14 7.83 12.69
CA ILE A 187 3.27 7.15 13.96
C ILE A 187 1.92 7.21 14.67
N LEU A 188 1.33 6.06 14.93
CA LEU A 188 0.09 5.94 15.67
C LEU A 188 0.42 5.58 17.13
N GLU A 189 0.68 6.58 17.95
CA GLU A 189 0.92 6.37 19.38
C GLU A 189 -0.37 6.32 20.20
N GLY A 190 -0.36 5.48 21.23
CA GLY A 190 -1.26 5.50 22.40
C GLY A 190 -2.76 5.30 22.12
N THR A 191 -3.45 4.93 23.13
CA THR A 191 -4.90 4.77 23.37
C THR A 191 -5.80 4.29 22.21
N ASP A 192 -6.70 3.37 22.54
CA ASP A 192 -7.76 2.78 21.70
C ASP A 192 -8.83 3.79 21.23
N THR A 193 -8.47 5.05 20.99
CA THR A 193 -9.40 6.06 20.51
C THR A 193 -9.66 5.80 19.04
N GLU A 194 -10.93 5.69 18.65
CA GLU A 194 -11.35 5.56 17.26
C GLU A 194 -10.84 6.75 16.43
N LEU A 195 -10.38 6.45 15.22
CA LEU A 195 -10.12 7.46 14.20
C LEU A 195 -11.48 7.97 13.71
N THR A 196 -11.73 9.25 13.86
CA THR A 196 -12.96 9.86 13.35
C THR A 196 -12.78 10.30 11.89
N SER A 197 -13.88 10.42 11.16
CA SER A 197 -13.90 11.03 9.83
C SER A 197 -13.27 12.43 9.88
N GLY A 198 -12.46 12.74 8.89
CA GLY A 198 -11.75 14.01 8.82
C GLY A 198 -10.25 13.82 8.64
N VAL A 199 -9.52 14.76 9.15
CA VAL A 199 -8.06 14.79 9.03
C VAL A 199 -7.41 14.03 10.17
N VAL A 200 -6.57 13.07 9.86
CA VAL A 200 -5.69 12.44 10.84
C VAL A 200 -4.39 13.26 10.91
N GLY A 201 -4.17 13.91 12.04
CA GLY A 201 -2.98 14.71 12.25
C GLY A 201 -1.71 13.88 12.30
N LEU A 202 -0.64 14.44 11.77
CA LEU A 202 0.72 13.95 11.89
C LEU A 202 1.25 14.08 13.30
N LEU A 203 2.00 13.09 13.68
CA LEU A 203 3.00 13.24 14.72
C LEU A 203 4.33 13.48 14.02
N GLU A 204 4.85 14.70 14.10
CA GLU A 204 6.21 14.99 13.66
C GLU A 204 7.18 14.16 14.50
N ASN A 205 8.07 13.45 13.82
CA ASN A 205 9.23 12.86 14.50
C ASN A 205 10.15 14.01 14.92
N ASN A 206 10.17 14.33 16.21
CA ASN A 206 11.24 15.12 16.82
C ASN A 206 12.45 14.25 17.12
#